data_a813fdcc2a569f295051ce9da9dbe887
#
_entry.id   a813fdcc2a569f295051ce9da9dbe887
#
_cell.length_a   1.000
_cell.length_b   1.000
_cell.length_c   1.000
_cell.angle_alpha   90.00
_cell.angle_beta   90.00
_cell.angle_gamma   90.00
#
_symmetry.space_group_name_H-M   'P 1'
#
loop_
_entity.id
_entity.type
_entity.pdbx_description
1 polymer ?
#
loop_
_entity_poly.entity_id
_entity_poly.type
_entity_poly.pdbx_seq_one_letter_code
_entity_poly.pdbx_strand_id
1 'polypeptide(L)'
;MTSSQVGGWQGFSRRNVVNFLILVLLLWCVFAGYRLTRAVSAASDARGALDSVDLDYRAWMAGDDQFDADIASVRSSLEKVHSSLSGPLMAPVRIVPFVGRQVRSADALSESGSQMIGVVDDLLVVIDEAGPGLQAADKRVATLRLLAAQMAEAHATLGSLDLGPEENLLSQLREVRTDLSDAIEEGLHTMEVGSEVAGEVAALLDGPSRYVLGAANNAEMRAGSGLVLSAGEIVAGSGGVLVTEMTPSWTRNLGSPVAIPDADLRSRWGWLTDGQNWLLNWMSPRFPATAEHAVAMWNAQSDQLAEGIVVVDPFALRTILRLTGPVETSIGTVDAQNVIELFLNGQYQGSLPGTGDQVLRRDSLADVAPNVVQKLFTADIDVARLFDQLRDVVDGRHLLIWSADTDRQRVWERVGVSGALDDRTIAVSLINRGPNKLDYFTNLRTEIAVVREGDRFATVTLTTTITNRTPVGQPQYVEGPVQGSITPAGAYRGIVTFNVPGAAINVSIDDVDDLSVAGPDGPTRVVGTEVLIERGSSAVVIVRFDLPNRVTELTLEPSARFPIETWVIGGESRRDGLSETVLVSEL
;
A
#
# COMPACT_ATOMS: atom_id res chain seq x y z
N MET A 1 24.08 -10.81 -1.78
CA MET A 1 22.66 -10.94 -1.48
C MET A 1 22.13 -9.53 -1.31
N THR A 2 21.54 -8.99 -2.36
CA THR A 2 21.05 -7.61 -2.42
C THR A 2 19.70 -7.53 -1.71
N SER A 3 19.62 -6.69 -0.68
CA SER A 3 18.37 -6.36 0.00
C SER A 3 17.42 -5.68 -0.98
N SER A 4 16.31 -6.35 -1.31
CA SER A 4 15.22 -5.71 -2.04
C SER A 4 14.53 -4.72 -1.10
N GLN A 5 14.72 -3.45 -1.33
CA GLN A 5 13.87 -2.43 -0.73
C GLN A 5 12.43 -2.62 -1.25
N VAL A 6 11.52 -2.87 -0.36
CA VAL A 6 10.09 -2.74 -0.62
C VAL A 6 9.79 -1.24 -0.58
N GLY A 7 10.09 -0.56 -1.68
CA GLY A 7 9.68 0.82 -1.87
C GLY A 7 8.17 0.83 -2.10
N GLY A 8 7.41 1.42 -1.19
CA GLY A 8 6.03 1.76 -1.44
C GLY A 8 5.92 2.57 -2.75
N TRP A 9 4.77 2.50 -3.39
CA TRP A 9 4.44 3.25 -4.59
C TRP A 9 4.65 4.75 -4.35
N GLN A 10 5.87 5.22 -4.60
CA GLN A 10 6.11 6.65 -4.77
C GLN A 10 5.79 6.93 -6.23
N GLY A 11 4.52 7.20 -6.49
CA GLY A 11 4.07 7.61 -7.80
C GLY A 11 4.94 8.75 -8.30
N PHE A 12 5.12 8.81 -9.60
CA PHE A 12 5.80 9.90 -10.29
C PHE A 12 5.16 11.19 -9.81
N SER A 13 5.70 11.75 -8.72
CA SER A 13 5.27 13.03 -8.22
C SER A 13 5.58 14.03 -9.33
N ARG A 14 4.56 14.70 -9.85
CA ARG A 14 4.77 15.87 -10.70
C ARG A 14 5.74 16.85 -10.09
N ARG A 15 5.83 16.88 -8.76
CA ARG A 15 6.81 17.64 -8.00
C ARG A 15 8.25 17.24 -8.37
N ASN A 16 8.51 15.95 -8.65
CA ASN A 16 9.85 15.49 -9.07
C ASN A 16 10.09 15.81 -10.55
N VAL A 17 9.08 15.64 -11.43
CA VAL A 17 9.17 16.09 -12.82
C VAL A 17 9.38 17.60 -12.89
N VAL A 18 8.70 18.38 -12.09
CA VAL A 18 8.83 19.83 -12.08
C VAL A 18 10.03 20.27 -11.27
N ASN A 19 10.40 19.66 -10.14
CA ASN A 19 11.70 19.90 -9.52
C ASN A 19 12.82 19.58 -10.50
N PHE A 20 12.66 18.52 -11.29
CA PHE A 20 13.55 18.21 -12.39
C PHE A 20 13.53 19.28 -13.49
N LEU A 21 12.35 19.71 -13.91
CA LEU A 21 12.19 20.80 -14.88
C LEU A 21 12.70 22.15 -14.31
N ILE A 22 12.47 22.42 -13.03
CA ILE A 22 13.05 23.53 -12.28
C ILE A 22 14.57 23.49 -12.34
N LEU A 23 15.13 22.32 -12.13
CA LEU A 23 16.56 22.11 -12.08
C LEU A 23 17.23 22.35 -13.42
N VAL A 24 16.65 21.85 -14.51
CA VAL A 24 17.12 22.09 -15.86
C VAL A 24 17.02 23.58 -16.24
N LEU A 25 15.98 24.27 -15.75
CA LEU A 25 15.84 25.71 -15.91
C LEU A 25 16.92 26.49 -15.13
N LEU A 26 17.30 26.03 -13.95
CA LEU A 26 18.44 26.59 -13.19
C LEU A 26 19.77 26.40 -13.92
N LEU A 27 19.96 25.26 -14.63
CA LEU A 27 21.11 25.07 -15.53
C LEU A 27 21.18 26.15 -16.61
N TRP A 28 20.06 26.40 -17.24
CA TRP A 28 19.96 27.47 -18.23
C TRP A 28 20.28 28.83 -17.62
N CYS A 29 19.84 29.14 -16.40
CA CYS A 29 20.14 30.37 -15.70
C CYS A 29 21.63 30.53 -15.37
N VAL A 30 22.30 29.48 -14.94
CA VAL A 30 23.76 29.51 -14.63
C VAL A 30 24.58 29.69 -15.90
N PHE A 31 24.18 29.03 -16.98
CA PHE A 31 24.88 29.13 -18.26
C PHE A 31 24.60 30.45 -18.99
N ALA A 32 23.39 30.99 -18.86
CA ALA A 32 23.01 32.28 -19.38
C ALA A 32 23.74 33.43 -18.66
N GLY A 33 24.04 33.27 -17.37
CA GLY A 33 24.89 34.20 -16.61
C GLY A 33 26.32 34.29 -17.16
N TYR A 34 26.80 33.25 -17.77
CA TYR A 34 28.12 33.24 -18.42
C TYR A 34 28.10 33.90 -19.80
N ARG A 35 26.96 33.90 -20.47
CA ARG A 35 26.80 34.56 -21.79
C ARG A 35 26.45 36.05 -21.72
N LEU A 36 26.72 36.69 -20.62
CA LEU A 36 26.59 38.15 -20.51
C LEU A 36 25.18 38.74 -20.41
N THR A 37 24.87 39.24 -19.23
CA THR A 37 24.04 40.42 -18.95
C THR A 37 22.59 40.47 -19.50
N ARG A 38 22.18 39.64 -20.42
CA ARG A 38 20.80 39.55 -20.90
C ARG A 38 19.98 38.45 -20.23
N ALA A 39 20.61 37.53 -19.53
CA ALA A 39 19.96 36.37 -18.96
C ALA A 39 19.35 36.59 -17.56
N VAL A 40 19.74 37.67 -16.89
CA VAL A 40 19.27 37.93 -15.51
C VAL A 40 17.76 38.24 -15.45
N SER A 41 17.21 38.93 -16.47
CA SER A 41 15.76 39.20 -16.51
C SER A 41 14.94 37.94 -16.89
N ALA A 42 15.46 37.15 -17.84
CA ALA A 42 14.77 35.89 -18.24
C ALA A 42 14.82 34.81 -17.14
N ALA A 43 15.86 34.80 -16.31
CA ALA A 43 15.98 33.93 -15.15
C ALA A 43 15.00 34.32 -14.03
N SER A 44 14.70 35.61 -13.86
CA SER A 44 13.71 36.11 -12.91
C SER A 44 12.28 35.73 -13.31
N ASP A 45 11.97 35.85 -14.60
CA ASP A 45 10.65 35.50 -15.13
C ASP A 45 10.40 33.98 -15.09
N ALA A 46 11.43 33.17 -15.36
CA ALA A 46 11.37 31.72 -15.25
C ALA A 46 11.22 31.23 -13.79
N ARG A 47 11.91 31.89 -12.87
CA ARG A 47 11.80 31.59 -11.44
C ARG A 47 10.42 31.95 -10.88
N GLY A 48 9.86 33.07 -11.34
CA GLY A 48 8.49 33.47 -10.97
C GLY A 48 7.41 32.51 -11.50
N ALA A 49 7.59 31.96 -12.70
CA ALA A 49 6.70 30.95 -13.26
C ALA A 49 6.79 29.62 -12.47
N LEU A 50 7.96 29.29 -11.95
CA LEU A 50 8.21 28.04 -11.21
C LEU A 50 7.74 28.10 -9.75
N ASP A 51 7.89 29.26 -9.10
CA ASP A 51 7.38 29.49 -7.73
C ASP A 51 5.83 29.60 -7.71
N SER A 52 5.19 29.83 -8.86
CA SER A 52 3.73 29.91 -8.99
C SER A 52 3.06 28.58 -9.37
N VAL A 53 3.81 27.55 -9.71
CA VAL A 53 3.28 26.24 -10.07
C VAL A 53 3.04 25.42 -8.80
N ASP A 54 1.83 25.48 -8.28
CA ASP A 54 1.34 24.54 -7.27
C ASP A 54 1.10 23.19 -7.96
N LEU A 55 2.08 22.30 -7.81
CA LEU A 55 2.16 21.02 -8.48
C LEU A 55 1.35 19.94 -7.77
N ASP A 56 0.12 20.27 -7.42
CA ASP A 56 -0.84 19.25 -7.04
C ASP A 56 -1.20 18.40 -8.27
N TYR A 57 -0.63 17.20 -8.35
CA TYR A 57 -0.95 16.21 -9.39
C TYR A 57 -2.46 15.95 -9.51
N ARG A 58 -3.26 16.34 -8.49
CA ARG A 58 -4.73 16.26 -8.48
C ARG A 58 -5.37 17.33 -9.37
N ALA A 59 -4.78 18.52 -9.46
CA ALA A 59 -5.24 19.57 -10.36
C ALA A 59 -5.05 19.14 -11.83
N TRP A 60 -3.97 18.47 -12.13
CA TRP A 60 -3.75 17.90 -13.47
C TRP A 60 -4.70 16.76 -13.83
N MET A 61 -4.90 15.81 -12.90
CA MET A 61 -5.86 14.73 -13.14
C MET A 61 -7.29 15.25 -13.30
N ALA A 62 -7.54 16.48 -12.83
CA ALA A 62 -8.78 17.20 -13.06
C ALA A 62 -8.88 17.87 -14.45
N GLY A 63 -7.85 17.75 -15.30
CA GLY A 63 -7.82 18.35 -16.64
C GLY A 63 -7.55 19.85 -16.62
N ASP A 64 -6.64 20.31 -15.75
CA ASP A 64 -6.28 21.73 -15.68
C ASP A 64 -5.39 22.12 -16.88
N ASP A 65 -5.94 22.90 -17.80
CA ASP A 65 -5.26 23.46 -18.98
C ASP A 65 -3.97 24.23 -18.61
N GLN A 66 -3.84 24.71 -17.36
CA GLN A 66 -2.68 25.43 -16.88
C GLN A 66 -1.42 24.54 -16.85
N PHE A 67 -1.59 23.27 -16.48
CA PHE A 67 -0.47 22.35 -16.42
C PHE A 67 0.12 22.00 -17.79
N ASP A 68 -0.74 21.77 -18.79
CA ASP A 68 -0.27 21.50 -20.16
C ASP A 68 0.50 22.71 -20.72
N ALA A 69 0.07 23.92 -20.36
CA ALA A 69 0.78 25.14 -20.71
C ALA A 69 2.14 25.24 -20.01
N ASP A 70 2.23 24.83 -18.76
CA ASP A 70 3.46 24.87 -17.97
C ASP A 70 4.47 23.83 -18.47
N ILE A 71 4.05 22.61 -18.77
CA ILE A 71 4.88 21.56 -19.42
C ILE A 71 5.40 22.03 -20.78
N ALA A 72 4.52 22.60 -21.61
CA ALA A 72 4.90 23.12 -22.92
C ALA A 72 5.94 24.26 -22.79
N SER A 73 5.79 25.11 -21.79
CA SER A 73 6.73 26.22 -21.48
C SER A 73 8.11 25.67 -21.09
N VAL A 74 8.15 24.66 -20.21
CA VAL A 74 9.40 24.04 -19.79
C VAL A 74 10.08 23.33 -20.98
N ARG A 75 9.33 22.55 -21.75
CA ARG A 75 9.84 21.92 -22.98
C ARG A 75 10.49 22.94 -23.91
N SER A 76 9.75 24.01 -24.22
CA SER A 76 10.25 25.11 -25.07
C SER A 76 11.54 25.73 -24.50
N SER A 77 11.68 25.79 -23.19
CA SER A 77 12.87 26.32 -22.53
C SER A 77 14.06 25.37 -22.64
N LEU A 78 13.86 24.06 -22.47
CA LEU A 78 14.89 23.03 -22.65
C LEU A 78 15.38 22.96 -24.10
N GLU A 79 14.47 22.97 -25.06
CA GLU A 79 14.80 23.00 -26.50
C GLU A 79 15.61 24.25 -26.86
N LYS A 80 15.30 25.41 -26.30
CA LYS A 80 16.07 26.64 -26.47
C LYS A 80 17.48 26.52 -25.87
N VAL A 81 17.63 25.88 -24.71
CA VAL A 81 18.94 25.62 -24.11
C VAL A 81 19.74 24.68 -25.02
N HIS A 82 19.18 23.53 -25.38
CA HIS A 82 19.84 22.56 -26.26
C HIS A 82 20.24 23.20 -27.60
N SER A 83 19.32 23.89 -28.29
CA SER A 83 19.61 24.55 -29.56
C SER A 83 20.66 25.65 -29.44
N SER A 84 20.77 26.31 -28.30
CA SER A 84 21.78 27.35 -28.02
C SER A 84 23.15 26.74 -27.76
N LEU A 85 23.23 25.54 -27.19
CA LEU A 85 24.45 24.84 -26.81
C LEU A 85 24.96 23.88 -27.90
N SER A 86 24.09 23.31 -28.69
CA SER A 86 24.41 22.36 -29.77
C SER A 86 24.82 23.02 -31.10
N GLY A 87 24.61 24.31 -31.26
CA GLY A 87 24.91 25.03 -32.52
C GLY A 87 26.40 25.08 -32.87
N PRO A 88 26.75 25.25 -34.21
CA PRO A 88 28.13 25.26 -34.68
C PRO A 88 29.00 26.35 -34.07
N LEU A 89 28.39 27.41 -33.57
CA LEU A 89 29.09 28.50 -32.84
C LEU A 89 29.60 28.06 -31.45
N MET A 90 29.07 26.98 -30.89
CA MET A 90 29.50 26.40 -29.62
C MET A 90 30.61 25.34 -29.77
N ALA A 91 30.85 24.84 -30.98
CA ALA A 91 31.88 23.84 -31.21
C ALA A 91 33.29 24.21 -30.70
N PRO A 92 33.76 25.46 -30.84
CA PRO A 92 35.06 25.86 -30.29
C PRO A 92 35.03 25.92 -28.75
N VAL A 93 33.92 26.28 -28.14
CA VAL A 93 33.77 26.36 -26.67
C VAL A 93 33.85 24.95 -26.07
N ARG A 94 33.32 23.93 -26.77
CA ARG A 94 33.31 22.53 -26.33
C ARG A 94 34.75 21.93 -26.25
N ILE A 95 35.74 22.52 -26.91
CA ILE A 95 37.15 22.06 -26.94
C ILE A 95 37.93 22.62 -25.73
N VAL A 96 37.51 23.75 -25.14
CA VAL A 96 38.19 24.35 -23.99
C VAL A 96 38.07 23.43 -22.76
N PRO A 97 39.16 22.98 -22.13
CA PRO A 97 39.14 21.85 -21.18
C PRO A 97 38.16 22.01 -20.02
N PHE A 98 38.03 23.16 -19.40
CA PHE A 98 37.11 23.41 -18.29
C PHE A 98 35.72 23.84 -18.81
N VAL A 99 35.66 24.86 -19.64
CA VAL A 99 34.42 25.46 -20.14
C VAL A 99 33.66 24.47 -21.03
N GLY A 100 34.36 23.76 -21.92
CA GLY A 100 33.77 22.79 -22.83
C GLY A 100 33.11 21.60 -22.08
N ARG A 101 33.63 21.26 -20.91
CA ARG A 101 33.03 20.25 -20.04
C ARG A 101 31.69 20.73 -19.49
N GLN A 102 31.62 21.97 -18.99
CA GLN A 102 30.36 22.57 -18.52
C GLN A 102 29.31 22.62 -19.63
N VAL A 103 29.73 23.03 -20.84
CA VAL A 103 28.83 23.09 -22.01
C VAL A 103 28.29 21.73 -22.39
N ARG A 104 29.15 20.70 -22.46
CA ARG A 104 28.70 19.33 -22.79
C ARG A 104 27.77 18.75 -21.72
N SER A 105 28.06 18.98 -20.44
CA SER A 105 27.16 18.54 -19.37
C SER A 105 25.81 19.25 -19.45
N ALA A 106 25.78 20.56 -19.62
CA ALA A 106 24.55 21.33 -19.73
C ALA A 106 23.71 20.93 -20.97
N ASP A 107 24.37 20.64 -22.10
CA ASP A 107 23.73 20.16 -23.32
C ASP A 107 23.09 18.79 -23.13
N ALA A 108 23.84 17.83 -22.57
CA ALA A 108 23.37 16.48 -22.26
C ALA A 108 22.21 16.50 -21.26
N LEU A 109 22.32 17.30 -20.19
CA LEU A 109 21.25 17.42 -19.20
C LEU A 109 19.97 18.03 -19.79
N SER A 110 20.08 19.02 -20.68
CA SER A 110 18.91 19.61 -21.35
C SER A 110 18.26 18.65 -22.36
N GLU A 111 19.04 17.84 -23.04
CA GLU A 111 18.55 16.79 -23.95
C GLU A 111 17.85 15.68 -23.17
N SER A 112 18.49 15.16 -22.11
CA SER A 112 17.91 14.16 -21.22
C SER A 112 16.61 14.63 -20.59
N GLY A 113 16.56 15.89 -20.15
CA GLY A 113 15.34 16.51 -19.63
C GLY A 113 14.21 16.58 -20.66
N SER A 114 14.53 16.94 -21.90
CA SER A 114 13.52 16.94 -22.98
C SER A 114 13.00 15.55 -23.28
N GLN A 115 13.86 14.53 -23.25
CA GLN A 115 13.45 13.15 -23.45
C GLN A 115 12.58 12.62 -22.30
N MET A 116 12.87 13.00 -21.05
CA MET A 116 12.01 12.67 -19.92
C MET A 116 10.60 13.27 -20.06
N ILE A 117 10.50 14.51 -20.53
CA ILE A 117 9.18 15.12 -20.80
C ILE A 117 8.45 14.32 -21.89
N GLY A 118 9.16 13.90 -22.94
CA GLY A 118 8.60 13.04 -23.99
C GLY A 118 8.01 11.75 -23.44
N VAL A 119 8.73 11.08 -22.55
CA VAL A 119 8.24 9.86 -21.85
C VAL A 119 6.93 10.13 -21.08
N VAL A 120 6.84 11.26 -20.38
CA VAL A 120 5.61 11.65 -19.66
C VAL A 120 4.46 11.85 -20.65
N ASP A 121 4.67 12.59 -21.74
CA ASP A 121 3.65 12.83 -22.74
C ASP A 121 3.12 11.55 -23.38
N ASP A 122 4.04 10.63 -23.75
CA ASP A 122 3.65 9.36 -24.36
C ASP A 122 2.77 8.51 -23.44
N LEU A 123 3.08 8.51 -22.13
CA LEU A 123 2.24 7.85 -21.13
C LEU A 123 0.87 8.55 -20.97
N LEU A 124 0.85 9.88 -21.03
CA LEU A 124 -0.38 10.66 -20.95
C LEU A 124 -1.31 10.39 -22.12
N VAL A 125 -0.75 10.30 -23.34
CA VAL A 125 -1.54 9.96 -24.54
C VAL A 125 -2.22 8.60 -24.37
N VAL A 126 -1.54 7.59 -23.83
CA VAL A 126 -2.13 6.27 -23.58
C VAL A 126 -3.25 6.33 -22.55
N ILE A 127 -3.07 7.12 -21.47
CA ILE A 127 -4.09 7.28 -20.43
C ILE A 127 -5.31 8.05 -20.99
N ASP A 128 -5.10 9.06 -21.79
CA ASP A 128 -6.15 9.87 -22.39
C ASP A 128 -6.89 9.10 -23.51
N GLU A 129 -6.18 8.37 -24.36
CA GLU A 129 -6.78 7.49 -25.38
C GLU A 129 -7.56 6.33 -24.77
N ALA A 130 -7.16 5.87 -23.58
CA ALA A 130 -7.93 4.91 -22.81
C ALA A 130 -9.31 5.47 -22.44
N GLY A 131 -9.41 6.79 -22.23
CA GLY A 131 -10.62 7.59 -22.06
C GLY A 131 -11.60 7.06 -21.02
N PRO A 132 -12.70 7.76 -20.76
CA PRO A 132 -13.85 7.23 -20.06
C PRO A 132 -14.53 6.19 -20.94
N GLY A 133 -14.21 4.92 -20.84
CA GLY A 133 -14.77 3.90 -21.73
C GLY A 133 -14.20 2.51 -21.53
N LEU A 134 -13.51 2.28 -20.42
CA LEU A 134 -13.00 0.95 -20.03
C LEU A 134 -14.12 -0.03 -19.58
N GLN A 135 -15.34 0.13 -20.08
CA GLN A 135 -16.49 -0.70 -19.68
C GLN A 135 -16.40 -2.13 -20.23
N ALA A 136 -15.83 -2.31 -21.40
CA ALA A 136 -15.70 -3.64 -22.00
C ALA A 136 -14.43 -4.35 -21.50
N ALA A 137 -14.55 -5.60 -21.09
CA ALA A 137 -13.44 -6.38 -20.53
C ALA A 137 -12.23 -6.47 -21.45
N ASP A 138 -12.47 -6.66 -22.75
CA ASP A 138 -11.45 -6.71 -23.79
C ASP A 138 -10.69 -5.38 -23.95
N LYS A 139 -11.38 -4.26 -23.84
CA LYS A 139 -10.73 -2.94 -23.85
C LYS A 139 -9.82 -2.74 -22.65
N ARG A 140 -10.26 -3.14 -21.44
CA ARG A 140 -9.43 -3.03 -20.22
C ARG A 140 -8.13 -3.80 -20.34
N VAL A 141 -8.22 -5.05 -20.80
CA VAL A 141 -7.04 -5.90 -21.02
C VAL A 141 -6.11 -5.26 -22.06
N ALA A 142 -6.68 -4.76 -23.17
CA ALA A 142 -5.90 -4.09 -24.21
C ALA A 142 -5.20 -2.83 -23.69
N THR A 143 -5.92 -1.98 -22.93
CA THR A 143 -5.34 -0.75 -22.35
C THR A 143 -4.24 -1.06 -21.34
N LEU A 144 -4.45 -2.03 -20.45
CA LEU A 144 -3.43 -2.43 -19.47
C LEU A 144 -2.18 -2.99 -20.15
N ARG A 145 -2.33 -3.76 -21.23
CA ARG A 145 -1.20 -4.24 -22.03
C ARG A 145 -0.47 -3.10 -22.73
N LEU A 146 -1.20 -2.13 -23.28
CA LEU A 146 -0.61 -0.95 -23.89
C LEU A 146 0.15 -0.13 -22.86
N LEU A 147 -0.43 0.10 -21.69
CA LEU A 147 0.21 0.81 -20.58
C LEU A 147 1.48 0.09 -20.11
N ALA A 148 1.42 -1.24 -19.98
CA ALA A 148 2.60 -2.04 -19.64
C ALA A 148 3.73 -1.90 -20.69
N ALA A 149 3.36 -1.94 -21.97
CA ALA A 149 4.34 -1.78 -23.06
C ALA A 149 4.95 -0.37 -23.07
N GLN A 150 4.15 0.68 -22.89
CA GLN A 150 4.64 2.06 -22.84
C GLN A 150 5.53 2.32 -21.62
N MET A 151 5.18 1.77 -20.45
CA MET A 151 6.04 1.86 -19.28
C MET A 151 7.38 1.11 -19.47
N ALA A 152 7.37 -0.04 -20.15
CA ALA A 152 8.59 -0.74 -20.49
C ALA A 152 9.48 0.05 -21.48
N GLU A 153 8.87 0.72 -22.47
CA GLU A 153 9.57 1.62 -23.39
C GLU A 153 10.12 2.85 -22.66
N ALA A 154 9.31 3.43 -21.78
CA ALA A 154 9.73 4.53 -20.91
C ALA A 154 10.93 4.16 -20.03
N HIS A 155 10.92 2.97 -19.41
CA HIS A 155 12.05 2.44 -18.66
C HIS A 155 13.31 2.33 -19.53
N ALA A 156 13.20 1.77 -20.73
CA ALA A 156 14.34 1.65 -21.65
C ALA A 156 14.88 3.03 -22.09
N THR A 157 14.01 3.99 -22.33
CA THR A 157 14.37 5.36 -22.68
C THR A 157 15.10 6.05 -21.55
N LEU A 158 14.54 6.00 -20.32
CA LEU A 158 15.16 6.59 -19.12
C LEU A 158 16.54 5.96 -18.84
N GLY A 159 16.68 4.64 -19.01
CA GLY A 159 17.95 3.93 -18.81
C GLY A 159 19.02 4.25 -19.87
N SER A 160 18.64 4.83 -21.00
CA SER A 160 19.55 5.23 -22.07
C SER A 160 20.02 6.69 -22.00
N LEU A 161 19.50 7.48 -21.06
CA LEU A 161 19.80 8.91 -20.95
C LEU A 161 21.28 9.16 -20.60
N ASP A 162 21.90 10.06 -21.35
CA ASP A 162 23.29 10.50 -21.12
C ASP A 162 23.30 11.85 -20.38
N LEU A 163 23.76 11.84 -19.15
CA LEU A 163 23.88 13.05 -18.31
C LEU A 163 25.19 13.83 -18.58
N GLY A 164 25.98 13.40 -19.55
CA GLY A 164 27.25 14.03 -19.90
C GLY A 164 28.34 13.85 -18.84
N PRO A 165 29.47 14.58 -18.95
CA PRO A 165 30.60 14.44 -18.05
C PRO A 165 30.28 14.86 -16.61
N GLU A 166 30.80 14.12 -15.64
CA GLU A 166 30.59 14.33 -14.21
C GLU A 166 31.72 15.12 -13.53
N GLU A 167 32.96 14.92 -13.97
CA GLU A 167 34.15 15.42 -13.30
C GLU A 167 34.34 16.93 -13.46
N ASN A 168 34.76 17.61 -12.39
CA ASN A 168 35.10 19.03 -12.36
C ASN A 168 33.99 19.96 -12.88
N LEU A 169 32.74 19.64 -12.57
CA LEU A 169 31.61 20.54 -12.80
C LEU A 169 31.56 21.65 -11.75
N LEU A 170 31.00 22.79 -12.16
CA LEU A 170 30.56 23.83 -11.21
C LEU A 170 29.54 23.22 -10.23
N SER A 171 29.50 23.74 -9.01
CA SER A 171 28.63 23.21 -7.95
C SER A 171 27.18 23.12 -8.38
N GLN A 172 26.69 24.17 -9.04
CA GLN A 172 25.30 24.22 -9.53
C GLN A 172 25.01 23.14 -10.58
N LEU A 173 25.92 22.91 -11.54
CA LEU A 173 25.76 21.85 -12.55
C LEU A 173 25.84 20.45 -11.95
N ARG A 174 26.65 20.29 -10.92
CA ARG A 174 26.76 19.03 -10.20
C ARG A 174 25.48 18.71 -9.45
N GLU A 175 24.94 19.70 -8.73
CA GLU A 175 23.68 19.59 -8.01
C GLU A 175 22.55 19.15 -8.95
N VAL A 176 22.38 19.89 -10.05
CA VAL A 176 21.41 19.58 -11.10
C VAL A 176 21.57 18.16 -11.66
N ARG A 177 22.83 17.76 -11.92
CA ARG A 177 23.09 16.40 -12.41
C ARG A 177 22.70 15.34 -11.39
N THR A 178 22.98 15.58 -10.10
CA THR A 178 22.64 14.67 -9.03
C THR A 178 21.12 14.52 -8.95
N ASP A 179 20.40 15.62 -8.87
CA ASP A 179 18.95 15.60 -8.74
C ASP A 179 18.28 14.98 -9.98
N LEU A 180 18.83 15.20 -11.18
CA LEU A 180 18.35 14.54 -12.39
C LEU A 180 18.63 13.04 -12.37
N SER A 181 19.81 12.64 -11.89
CA SER A 181 20.16 11.23 -11.72
C SER A 181 19.21 10.53 -10.76
N ASP A 182 18.91 11.17 -9.62
CA ASP A 182 17.98 10.66 -8.62
C ASP A 182 16.55 10.55 -9.18
N ALA A 183 16.10 11.55 -9.94
CA ALA A 183 14.80 11.53 -10.62
C ALA A 183 14.71 10.42 -11.70
N ILE A 184 15.80 10.18 -12.42
CA ILE A 184 15.87 9.08 -13.40
C ILE A 184 15.80 7.73 -12.67
N GLU A 185 16.53 7.54 -11.58
CA GLU A 185 16.51 6.30 -10.79
C GLU A 185 15.12 6.00 -10.24
N GLU A 186 14.44 7.00 -9.68
CA GLU A 186 13.04 6.89 -9.23
C GLU A 186 12.10 6.58 -10.41
N GLY A 187 12.30 7.23 -11.55
CA GLY A 187 11.54 7.01 -12.78
C GLY A 187 11.72 5.58 -13.31
N LEU A 188 12.95 5.08 -13.37
CA LEU A 188 13.26 3.71 -13.78
C LEU A 188 12.52 2.71 -12.91
N HIS A 189 12.61 2.86 -11.59
CA HIS A 189 11.91 1.97 -10.66
C HIS A 189 10.38 2.00 -10.87
N THR A 190 9.81 3.20 -11.00
CA THR A 190 8.36 3.38 -11.19
C THR A 190 7.88 2.76 -12.51
N MET A 191 8.63 2.94 -13.60
CA MET A 191 8.27 2.38 -14.90
C MET A 191 8.40 0.86 -14.92
N GLU A 192 9.45 0.29 -14.32
CA GLU A 192 9.62 -1.15 -14.19
C GLU A 192 8.44 -1.78 -13.44
N VAL A 193 8.17 -1.29 -12.21
CA VAL A 193 7.10 -1.83 -11.37
C VAL A 193 5.72 -1.62 -12.01
N GLY A 194 5.47 -0.44 -12.57
CA GLY A 194 4.21 -0.13 -13.26
C GLY A 194 3.95 -1.04 -14.46
N SER A 195 4.98 -1.31 -15.27
CA SER A 195 4.90 -2.23 -16.40
C SER A 195 4.55 -3.66 -15.96
N GLU A 196 5.23 -4.17 -14.93
CA GLU A 196 4.96 -5.51 -14.39
C GLU A 196 3.54 -5.61 -13.83
N VAL A 197 3.10 -4.64 -13.03
CA VAL A 197 1.75 -4.63 -12.44
C VAL A 197 0.67 -4.58 -13.52
N ALA A 198 0.80 -3.67 -14.48
CA ALA A 198 -0.18 -3.55 -15.56
C ALA A 198 -0.23 -4.84 -16.40
N GLY A 199 0.92 -5.47 -16.65
CA GLY A 199 1.02 -6.75 -17.34
C GLY A 199 0.35 -7.90 -16.59
N GLU A 200 0.61 -8.04 -15.28
CA GLU A 200 0.03 -9.09 -14.45
C GLU A 200 -1.47 -8.92 -14.24
N VAL A 201 -1.95 -7.68 -14.03
CA VAL A 201 -3.38 -7.40 -13.94
C VAL A 201 -4.07 -7.69 -15.27
N ALA A 202 -3.45 -7.33 -16.41
CA ALA A 202 -3.98 -7.68 -17.73
C ALA A 202 -4.06 -9.21 -17.93
N ALA A 203 -3.04 -9.95 -17.51
CA ALA A 203 -3.03 -11.42 -17.61
C ALA A 203 -4.11 -12.05 -16.73
N LEU A 204 -4.30 -11.55 -15.51
CA LEU A 204 -5.38 -12.00 -14.62
C LEU A 204 -6.77 -11.76 -15.23
N LEU A 205 -7.01 -10.58 -15.81
CA LEU A 205 -8.31 -10.22 -16.38
C LEU A 205 -8.61 -10.95 -17.71
N ASP A 206 -7.58 -11.27 -18.49
CA ASP A 206 -7.71 -12.06 -19.72
C ASP A 206 -7.99 -13.54 -19.43
N GLY A 207 -7.44 -14.05 -18.33
CA GLY A 207 -7.66 -15.38 -17.82
C GLY A 207 -7.18 -16.51 -18.76
N PRO A 208 -7.59 -17.77 -18.48
CA PRO A 208 -8.47 -18.17 -17.38
C PRO A 208 -7.78 -18.01 -16.02
N SER A 209 -8.39 -17.32 -15.10
CA SER A 209 -7.90 -17.18 -13.74
C SER A 209 -9.02 -17.32 -12.70
N ARG A 210 -8.68 -17.84 -11.52
CA ARG A 210 -9.62 -18.05 -10.43
C ARG A 210 -8.95 -17.68 -9.10
N TYR A 211 -9.53 -16.72 -8.41
CA TYR A 211 -9.09 -16.27 -7.09
C TYR A 211 -10.22 -16.39 -6.08
N VAL A 212 -9.89 -16.79 -4.87
CA VAL A 212 -10.82 -16.67 -3.75
C VAL A 212 -11.03 -15.18 -3.45
N LEU A 213 -12.26 -14.74 -3.25
CA LEU A 213 -12.60 -13.42 -2.72
C LEU A 213 -13.00 -13.58 -1.26
N GLY A 214 -12.22 -13.03 -0.34
CA GLY A 214 -12.54 -12.98 1.09
C GLY A 214 -13.05 -11.61 1.50
N ALA A 215 -14.18 -11.55 2.23
CA ALA A 215 -14.65 -10.31 2.85
C ALA A 215 -14.32 -10.31 4.35
N ALA A 216 -13.41 -9.44 4.76
CA ALA A 216 -12.97 -9.27 6.13
C ALA A 216 -13.82 -8.25 6.90
N ASN A 217 -13.95 -8.43 8.21
CA ASN A 217 -14.68 -7.54 9.11
C ASN A 217 -13.80 -7.07 10.27
N ASN A 218 -13.48 -5.80 10.26
CA ASN A 218 -12.60 -5.16 11.26
C ASN A 218 -13.28 -4.88 12.62
N ALA A 219 -14.59 -5.18 12.77
CA ALA A 219 -15.25 -5.23 14.07
C ALA A 219 -14.86 -6.49 14.88
N GLU A 220 -14.17 -7.44 14.25
CA GLU A 220 -13.65 -8.67 14.83
C GLU A 220 -12.24 -8.94 14.27
N MET A 221 -11.23 -8.35 14.92
CA MET A 221 -9.87 -8.33 14.40
C MET A 221 -9.16 -9.68 14.48
N ARG A 222 -8.33 -9.89 13.48
CA ARG A 222 -7.24 -10.87 13.44
C ARG A 222 -5.93 -10.13 13.18
N ALA A 223 -4.81 -10.81 13.17
CA ALA A 223 -3.52 -10.10 13.18
C ALA A 223 -3.26 -9.27 11.92
N GLY A 224 -3.56 -9.77 10.73
CA GLY A 224 -3.21 -9.08 9.48
C GLY A 224 -4.32 -8.25 8.87
N SER A 225 -5.56 -8.44 9.32
CA SER A 225 -6.77 -7.76 8.86
C SER A 225 -7.94 -8.14 9.77
N GLY A 226 -9.18 -7.81 9.39
CA GLY A 226 -10.37 -8.33 10.05
C GLY A 226 -10.57 -9.83 9.84
N LEU A 227 -11.47 -10.43 10.61
CA LEU A 227 -11.91 -11.81 10.40
C LEU A 227 -12.62 -11.96 9.06
N VAL A 228 -12.14 -12.85 8.19
CA VAL A 228 -12.80 -13.14 6.92
C VAL A 228 -14.10 -13.93 7.18
N LEU A 229 -15.23 -13.23 7.14
CA LEU A 229 -16.54 -13.78 7.51
C LEU A 229 -17.28 -14.46 6.38
N SER A 230 -16.99 -14.08 5.14
CA SER A 230 -17.57 -14.72 3.95
C SER A 230 -16.55 -14.82 2.83
N ALA A 231 -16.72 -15.78 1.95
CA ALA A 231 -15.85 -16.00 0.81
C ALA A 231 -16.62 -16.50 -0.41
N GLY A 232 -16.18 -16.05 -1.59
CA GLY A 232 -16.62 -16.47 -2.91
C GLY A 232 -15.42 -16.55 -3.84
N GLU A 233 -15.63 -16.37 -5.13
CA GLU A 233 -14.55 -16.41 -6.12
C GLU A 233 -14.65 -15.24 -7.10
N ILE A 234 -13.50 -14.79 -7.57
CA ILE A 234 -13.34 -13.96 -8.75
C ILE A 234 -12.86 -14.89 -9.87
N VAL A 235 -13.66 -15.00 -10.92
CA VAL A 235 -13.36 -15.85 -12.09
C VAL A 235 -13.23 -14.95 -13.31
N ALA A 236 -12.06 -14.92 -13.91
CA ALA A 236 -11.81 -14.16 -15.13
C ALA A 236 -11.55 -15.09 -16.33
N GLY A 237 -11.91 -14.62 -17.51
CA GLY A 237 -11.74 -15.32 -18.77
C GLY A 237 -12.27 -14.51 -19.95
N SER A 238 -12.34 -15.12 -21.13
CA SER A 238 -12.78 -14.50 -22.38
C SER A 238 -14.18 -13.87 -22.33
N GLY A 239 -15.00 -14.21 -21.34
CA GLY A 239 -16.32 -13.62 -21.10
C GLY A 239 -16.32 -12.42 -20.15
N GLY A 240 -15.17 -12.01 -19.66
CA GLY A 240 -14.99 -10.96 -18.65
C GLY A 240 -14.75 -11.53 -17.25
N VAL A 241 -14.99 -10.70 -16.24
CA VAL A 241 -14.82 -11.05 -14.82
C VAL A 241 -16.17 -11.27 -14.16
N LEU A 242 -16.31 -12.39 -13.48
CA LEU A 242 -17.47 -12.76 -12.67
C LEU A 242 -17.07 -12.88 -11.20
N VAL A 243 -17.78 -12.16 -10.33
CA VAL A 243 -17.71 -12.37 -8.89
C VAL A 243 -18.87 -13.28 -8.47
N THR A 244 -18.56 -14.43 -7.88
CA THR A 244 -19.59 -15.42 -7.48
C THR A 244 -20.28 -15.00 -6.19
N GLU A 245 -21.41 -15.64 -5.89
CA GLU A 245 -22.07 -15.50 -4.59
C GLU A 245 -21.12 -15.88 -3.46
N MET A 246 -21.16 -15.11 -2.37
CA MET A 246 -20.33 -15.34 -1.20
C MET A 246 -21.05 -16.21 -0.17
N THR A 247 -20.34 -17.20 0.33
CA THR A 247 -20.82 -18.08 1.39
C THR A 247 -20.15 -17.77 2.73
N PRO A 248 -20.84 -17.96 3.86
CA PRO A 248 -20.24 -17.72 5.18
C PRO A 248 -19.03 -18.64 5.42
N SER A 249 -17.92 -18.08 5.87
CA SER A 249 -16.66 -18.82 6.11
C SER A 249 -16.81 -19.96 7.14
N TRP A 250 -17.71 -19.81 8.11
CA TRP A 250 -17.98 -20.86 9.13
C TRP A 250 -18.60 -22.12 8.55
N THR A 251 -19.20 -22.08 7.35
CA THR A 251 -19.73 -23.27 6.66
C THR A 251 -18.63 -24.08 6.00
N ARG A 252 -17.44 -23.50 5.85
CA ARG A 252 -16.27 -24.16 5.28
C ARG A 252 -15.47 -24.86 6.38
N ASN A 253 -15.98 -26.02 6.78
CA ASN A 253 -15.33 -26.91 7.74
C ASN A 253 -14.92 -28.19 7.01
N LEU A 254 -13.62 -28.47 6.97
CA LEU A 254 -13.08 -29.63 6.28
C LEU A 254 -13.24 -30.90 7.12
N GLY A 255 -13.53 -32.00 6.47
CA GLY A 255 -13.63 -33.30 7.15
C GLY A 255 -12.28 -33.83 7.67
N SER A 256 -11.18 -33.33 7.14
CA SER A 256 -9.81 -33.64 7.55
C SER A 256 -8.94 -32.38 7.54
N PRO A 257 -7.98 -32.25 8.45
CA PRO A 257 -7.12 -31.07 8.49
C PRO A 257 -6.21 -30.98 7.25
N VAL A 258 -6.10 -29.77 6.71
CA VAL A 258 -5.07 -29.43 5.72
C VAL A 258 -3.83 -28.94 6.48
N ALA A 259 -2.68 -29.49 6.12
CA ALA A 259 -1.42 -29.12 6.76
C ALA A 259 -1.06 -27.66 6.48
N ILE A 260 -0.61 -26.95 7.51
CA ILE A 260 -0.10 -25.58 7.36
C ILE A 260 1.27 -25.65 6.66
N PRO A 261 1.42 -25.08 5.44
CA PRO A 261 2.67 -25.20 4.68
C PRO A 261 3.83 -24.48 5.36
N ASP A 262 3.63 -23.22 5.77
CA ASP A 262 4.64 -22.39 6.41
C ASP A 262 5.02 -22.94 7.81
N ALA A 263 6.32 -23.16 8.04
CA ALA A 263 6.81 -23.78 9.25
C ALA A 263 6.66 -22.88 10.50
N ASP A 264 6.87 -21.57 10.32
CA ASP A 264 6.73 -20.60 11.41
C ASP A 264 5.26 -20.39 11.76
N LEU A 265 4.39 -20.26 10.75
CA LEU A 265 2.94 -20.20 10.96
C LEU A 265 2.45 -21.42 11.74
N ARG A 266 2.86 -22.62 11.32
CA ARG A 266 2.50 -23.88 12.01
C ARG A 266 3.02 -23.91 13.45
N SER A 267 4.26 -23.50 13.67
CA SER A 267 4.91 -23.54 14.97
C SER A 267 4.39 -22.50 15.95
N ARG A 268 4.06 -21.29 15.47
CA ARG A 268 3.60 -20.16 16.31
C ARG A 268 2.11 -20.14 16.49
N TRP A 269 1.35 -20.46 15.42
CA TRP A 269 -0.09 -20.24 15.34
C TRP A 269 -0.90 -21.53 15.21
N GLY A 270 -0.25 -22.69 15.00
CA GLY A 270 -0.92 -23.98 14.80
C GLY A 270 -1.82 -24.42 15.95
N TRP A 271 -1.61 -23.90 17.16
CA TRP A 271 -2.48 -24.17 18.31
C TRP A 271 -3.81 -23.38 18.26
N LEU A 272 -3.89 -22.33 17.41
CA LEU A 272 -5.12 -21.56 17.14
C LEU A 272 -5.77 -21.95 15.82
N THR A 273 -5.00 -22.54 14.89
CA THR A 273 -5.42 -22.88 13.54
C THR A 273 -5.41 -24.39 13.39
N ASP A 274 -6.59 -25.02 13.36
CA ASP A 274 -6.71 -26.48 13.35
C ASP A 274 -6.57 -27.10 11.94
N GLY A 275 -6.47 -26.28 10.89
CA GLY A 275 -6.43 -26.72 9.50
C GLY A 275 -7.74 -27.30 8.98
N GLN A 276 -8.81 -27.29 9.77
CA GLN A 276 -10.15 -27.74 9.39
C GLN A 276 -11.14 -26.61 9.24
N ASN A 277 -11.07 -25.64 10.16
CA ASN A 277 -11.98 -24.49 10.18
C ASN A 277 -11.36 -23.29 9.46
N TRP A 278 -11.84 -23.01 8.26
CA TRP A 278 -11.33 -21.92 7.44
C TRP A 278 -11.40 -20.55 8.14
N LEU A 279 -12.38 -20.35 9.05
CA LEU A 279 -12.53 -19.14 9.83
C LEU A 279 -11.36 -18.87 10.80
N LEU A 280 -10.63 -19.91 11.24
CA LEU A 280 -9.55 -19.81 12.21
C LEU A 280 -8.16 -19.56 11.57
N ASN A 281 -8.09 -19.38 10.25
CA ASN A 281 -6.81 -19.33 9.53
C ASN A 281 -6.04 -18.01 9.69
N TRP A 282 -6.66 -16.91 10.11
CA TRP A 282 -6.17 -15.54 9.94
C TRP A 282 -5.39 -14.99 11.15
N MET A 283 -4.49 -15.78 11.75
CA MET A 283 -3.87 -15.47 13.06
C MET A 283 -2.52 -14.74 12.97
N SER A 284 -1.80 -14.83 11.85
CA SER A 284 -0.53 -14.12 11.64
C SER A 284 -0.72 -12.87 10.77
N PRO A 285 0.03 -11.76 11.05
CA PRO A 285 0.01 -10.60 10.17
C PRO A 285 0.76 -10.84 8.84
N ARG A 286 1.53 -11.92 8.71
CA ARG A 286 2.15 -12.34 7.44
C ARG A 286 1.09 -12.92 6.51
N PHE A 287 0.43 -12.05 5.75
CA PHE A 287 -0.67 -12.48 4.89
C PHE A 287 -0.27 -13.59 3.90
N PRO A 288 0.90 -13.56 3.22
CA PRO A 288 1.27 -14.63 2.29
C PRO A 288 1.22 -16.03 2.92
N ALA A 289 1.69 -16.21 4.15
CA ALA A 289 1.67 -17.49 4.84
C ALA A 289 0.25 -17.95 5.20
N THR A 290 -0.61 -17.03 5.65
CA THR A 290 -2.01 -17.36 5.96
C THR A 290 -2.84 -17.57 4.70
N ALA A 291 -2.55 -16.84 3.63
CA ALA A 291 -3.22 -16.95 2.33
C ALA A 291 -2.91 -18.27 1.63
N GLU A 292 -1.66 -18.70 1.61
CA GLU A 292 -1.25 -20.00 1.07
C GLU A 292 -2.04 -21.14 1.73
N HIS A 293 -2.12 -21.15 3.06
CA HIS A 293 -2.90 -22.14 3.79
C HIS A 293 -4.40 -22.01 3.52
N ALA A 294 -4.95 -20.79 3.47
CA ALA A 294 -6.37 -20.56 3.17
C ALA A 294 -6.75 -21.09 1.79
N VAL A 295 -5.92 -20.84 0.77
CA VAL A 295 -6.14 -21.34 -0.60
C VAL A 295 -6.00 -22.86 -0.65
N ALA A 296 -5.04 -23.45 0.05
CA ALA A 296 -4.92 -24.90 0.17
C ALA A 296 -6.18 -25.53 0.79
N MET A 297 -6.73 -24.92 1.85
CA MET A 297 -7.99 -25.34 2.47
C MET A 297 -9.18 -25.15 1.54
N TRP A 298 -9.23 -24.05 0.77
CA TRP A 298 -10.27 -23.81 -0.24
C TRP A 298 -10.25 -24.89 -1.31
N ASN A 299 -9.08 -25.16 -1.87
CA ASN A 299 -8.87 -26.12 -2.93
C ASN A 299 -9.17 -27.58 -2.51
N ALA A 300 -9.02 -27.89 -1.21
CA ALA A 300 -9.39 -29.21 -0.68
C ALA A 300 -10.90 -29.50 -0.72
N GLN A 301 -11.75 -28.49 -0.93
CA GLN A 301 -13.21 -28.62 -1.05
C GLN A 301 -13.75 -28.19 -2.43
N SER A 302 -12.88 -27.84 -3.37
CA SER A 302 -13.28 -27.28 -4.66
C SER A 302 -12.91 -28.23 -5.80
N ASP A 303 -13.81 -28.38 -6.78
CA ASP A 303 -13.56 -29.14 -8.01
C ASP A 303 -12.61 -28.38 -8.96
N GLN A 304 -12.56 -27.05 -8.84
CA GLN A 304 -11.69 -26.18 -9.63
C GLN A 304 -10.77 -25.42 -8.68
N LEU A 305 -9.46 -25.44 -8.98
CA LEU A 305 -8.45 -24.87 -8.12
C LEU A 305 -8.41 -23.35 -8.25
N ALA A 306 -8.38 -22.67 -7.11
CA ALA A 306 -8.03 -21.25 -7.04
C ALA A 306 -6.50 -21.11 -7.09
N GLU A 307 -6.04 -20.10 -7.84
CA GLU A 307 -4.63 -19.74 -8.02
C GLU A 307 -4.14 -18.75 -6.98
N GLY A 308 -5.06 -18.18 -6.20
CA GLY A 308 -4.74 -17.16 -5.22
C GLY A 308 -5.98 -16.69 -4.46
N ILE A 309 -5.78 -15.62 -3.69
CA ILE A 309 -6.83 -15.01 -2.88
C ILE A 309 -6.71 -13.49 -2.89
N VAL A 310 -7.85 -12.81 -2.96
CA VAL A 310 -8.01 -11.38 -2.71
C VAL A 310 -8.85 -11.22 -1.44
N VAL A 311 -8.38 -10.45 -0.48
CA VAL A 311 -9.13 -10.09 0.73
C VAL A 311 -9.41 -8.61 0.70
N VAL A 312 -10.68 -8.25 0.87
CA VAL A 312 -11.16 -6.87 0.98
C VAL A 312 -11.89 -6.67 2.29
N ASP A 313 -11.80 -5.47 2.84
CA ASP A 313 -12.55 -5.07 4.02
C ASP A 313 -13.46 -3.86 3.71
N PRO A 314 -14.27 -3.34 4.66
CA PRO A 314 -15.16 -2.21 4.41
C PRO A 314 -14.45 -0.93 3.93
N PHE A 315 -13.16 -0.74 4.22
CA PHE A 315 -12.39 0.41 3.74
C PHE A 315 -12.03 0.27 2.26
N ALA A 316 -11.63 -0.94 1.84
CA ALA A 316 -11.45 -1.25 0.43
C ALA A 316 -12.77 -1.09 -0.35
N LEU A 317 -13.89 -1.62 0.19
CA LEU A 317 -15.21 -1.43 -0.42
C LEU A 317 -15.60 0.04 -0.54
N ARG A 318 -15.30 0.87 0.49
CA ARG A 318 -15.52 2.32 0.44
C ARG A 318 -14.76 2.97 -0.72
N THR A 319 -13.51 2.58 -0.91
CA THR A 319 -12.68 3.11 -1.99
C THR A 319 -13.23 2.71 -3.36
N ILE A 320 -13.63 1.45 -3.54
CA ILE A 320 -14.29 1.01 -4.76
C ILE A 320 -15.56 1.82 -5.02
N LEU A 321 -16.39 2.05 -4.00
CA LEU A 321 -17.62 2.85 -4.11
C LEU A 321 -17.36 4.33 -4.43
N ARG A 322 -16.24 4.91 -4.00
CA ARG A 322 -15.83 6.26 -4.40
C ARG A 322 -15.47 6.34 -5.89
N LEU A 323 -14.88 5.28 -6.41
CA LEU A 323 -14.48 5.18 -7.82
C LEU A 323 -15.66 4.86 -8.74
N THR A 324 -16.57 3.99 -8.30
CA THR A 324 -17.62 3.41 -9.16
C THR A 324 -19.03 3.93 -8.88
N GLY A 325 -19.19 4.70 -7.79
CA GLY A 325 -20.51 5.14 -7.31
C GLY A 325 -21.26 4.05 -6.52
N PRO A 326 -22.48 4.38 -6.01
CA PRO A 326 -23.26 3.50 -5.14
C PRO A 326 -23.75 2.24 -5.85
N VAL A 327 -24.03 1.19 -5.08
CA VAL A 327 -24.64 -0.07 -5.54
C VAL A 327 -26.00 -0.30 -4.86
N GLU A 328 -26.95 -0.84 -5.62
CA GLU A 328 -28.21 -1.31 -5.07
C GLU A 328 -28.06 -2.77 -4.60
N THR A 329 -28.52 -3.03 -3.40
CA THR A 329 -28.40 -4.34 -2.74
C THR A 329 -29.75 -4.73 -2.12
N SER A 330 -29.84 -5.94 -1.58
CA SER A 330 -31.02 -6.42 -0.87
C SER A 330 -31.38 -5.60 0.37
N ILE A 331 -30.42 -4.81 0.91
CA ILE A 331 -30.62 -3.94 2.07
C ILE A 331 -30.79 -2.46 1.71
N GLY A 332 -30.85 -2.13 0.41
CA GLY A 332 -30.94 -0.77 -0.13
C GLY A 332 -29.64 -0.30 -0.75
N THR A 333 -29.54 0.99 -0.96
CA THR A 333 -28.36 1.63 -1.56
C THR A 333 -27.18 1.65 -0.60
N VAL A 334 -26.07 1.06 -1.04
CA VAL A 334 -24.78 1.10 -0.32
C VAL A 334 -23.82 2.02 -1.08
N ASP A 335 -23.23 2.95 -0.36
CA ASP A 335 -22.34 3.99 -0.89
C ASP A 335 -21.09 4.17 0.00
N ALA A 336 -20.17 5.04 -0.44
CA ALA A 336 -18.92 5.31 0.26
C ALA A 336 -19.12 5.98 1.64
N GLN A 337 -20.27 6.58 1.93
CA GLN A 337 -20.59 7.24 3.20
C GLN A 337 -21.09 6.25 4.23
N ASN A 338 -21.84 5.23 3.82
CA ASN A 338 -22.52 4.32 4.74
C ASN A 338 -21.87 2.94 4.92
N VAL A 339 -21.03 2.49 3.99
CA VAL A 339 -20.50 1.10 3.96
C VAL A 339 -19.72 0.73 5.22
N ILE A 340 -18.89 1.61 5.78
CA ILE A 340 -18.11 1.31 6.99
C ILE A 340 -19.01 1.13 8.19
N GLU A 341 -19.90 2.10 8.45
CA GLU A 341 -20.84 2.01 9.57
C GLU A 341 -21.75 0.79 9.41
N LEU A 342 -22.23 0.53 8.20
CA LEU A 342 -23.06 -0.61 7.88
C LEU A 342 -22.41 -1.94 8.30
N PHE A 343 -21.13 -2.17 7.92
CA PHE A 343 -20.45 -3.43 8.18
C PHE A 343 -19.89 -3.56 9.59
N LEU A 344 -19.41 -2.46 10.18
CA LEU A 344 -18.71 -2.53 11.45
C LEU A 344 -19.64 -2.39 12.68
N ASN A 345 -20.76 -1.69 12.54
CA ASN A 345 -21.66 -1.41 13.67
C ASN A 345 -23.14 -1.50 13.30
N GLY A 346 -23.60 -0.76 12.30
CA GLY A 346 -25.03 -0.57 11.98
C GLY A 346 -25.81 -1.87 11.80
N GLN A 347 -25.18 -2.88 11.18
CA GLN A 347 -25.79 -4.19 11.02
C GLN A 347 -26.14 -4.91 12.33
N TYR A 348 -25.54 -4.49 13.44
CA TYR A 348 -25.72 -5.10 14.76
C TYR A 348 -26.71 -4.32 15.63
N GLN A 349 -27.03 -3.08 15.29
CA GLN A 349 -27.86 -2.16 16.11
C GLN A 349 -29.37 -2.27 15.83
N GLY A 350 -29.81 -3.26 15.11
CA GLY A 350 -31.25 -3.42 14.81
C GLY A 350 -31.79 -2.49 13.73
N SER A 351 -30.92 -1.74 13.05
CA SER A 351 -31.29 -0.80 11.99
C SER A 351 -31.54 -1.42 10.63
N LEU A 352 -31.21 -2.70 10.44
CA LEU A 352 -31.43 -3.44 9.21
C LEU A 352 -32.59 -4.44 9.33
N PRO A 353 -33.30 -4.74 8.24
CA PRO A 353 -34.29 -5.82 8.22
C PRO A 353 -33.64 -7.14 8.65
N GLY A 354 -34.29 -7.87 9.57
CA GLY A 354 -33.80 -9.18 10.02
C GLY A 354 -32.65 -9.16 11.02
N THR A 355 -32.28 -8.00 11.59
CA THR A 355 -31.14 -7.91 12.52
C THR A 355 -31.30 -8.69 13.83
N GLY A 356 -32.50 -9.09 14.19
CA GLY A 356 -32.76 -10.03 15.30
C GLY A 356 -32.41 -11.47 14.99
N ASP A 357 -32.30 -11.83 13.70
CA ASP A 357 -31.92 -13.16 13.21
C ASP A 357 -30.56 -13.08 12.51
N GLN A 358 -29.58 -13.82 13.02
CA GLN A 358 -28.22 -13.82 12.45
C GLN A 358 -28.18 -14.34 11.01
N VAL A 359 -29.05 -15.27 10.65
CA VAL A 359 -29.11 -15.83 9.29
C VAL A 359 -29.62 -14.77 8.33
N LEU A 360 -30.77 -14.15 8.65
CA LEU A 360 -31.36 -13.09 7.81
C LEU A 360 -30.42 -11.89 7.62
N ARG A 361 -29.71 -11.49 8.67
CA ARG A 361 -28.73 -10.40 8.58
C ARG A 361 -27.56 -10.78 7.65
N ARG A 362 -27.03 -12.00 7.79
CA ARG A 362 -25.92 -12.48 6.94
C ARG A 362 -26.35 -12.57 5.49
N ASP A 363 -27.53 -13.12 5.24
CA ASP A 363 -28.09 -13.23 3.89
C ASP A 363 -28.31 -11.84 3.28
N SER A 364 -28.78 -10.88 4.08
CA SER A 364 -28.98 -9.49 3.64
C SER A 364 -27.70 -8.73 3.31
N LEU A 365 -26.54 -9.16 3.79
CA LEU A 365 -25.24 -8.55 3.52
C LEU A 365 -24.39 -9.35 2.52
N ALA A 366 -24.83 -10.55 2.18
CA ALA A 366 -24.06 -11.47 1.36
C ALA A 366 -23.82 -10.95 -0.07
N ASP A 367 -24.71 -10.12 -0.59
CA ASP A 367 -24.63 -9.54 -1.94
C ASP A 367 -23.85 -8.22 -2.01
N VAL A 368 -23.55 -7.56 -0.87
CA VAL A 368 -22.91 -6.23 -0.89
C VAL A 368 -21.49 -6.30 -1.41
N ALA A 369 -20.62 -7.12 -0.80
CA ALA A 369 -19.23 -7.21 -1.21
C ALA A 369 -19.05 -7.69 -2.67
N PRO A 370 -19.74 -8.78 -3.13
CA PRO A 370 -19.63 -9.20 -4.52
C PRO A 370 -20.17 -8.15 -5.50
N ASN A 371 -21.27 -7.46 -5.18
CA ASN A 371 -21.80 -6.40 -6.06
C ASN A 371 -20.85 -5.21 -6.16
N VAL A 372 -20.25 -4.78 -5.05
CA VAL A 372 -19.25 -3.69 -5.06
C VAL A 372 -18.01 -4.10 -5.85
N VAL A 373 -17.46 -5.30 -5.61
CA VAL A 373 -16.29 -5.79 -6.34
C VAL A 373 -16.62 -6.04 -7.81
N GLN A 374 -17.80 -6.62 -8.13
CA GLN A 374 -18.25 -6.79 -9.52
C GLN A 374 -18.34 -5.44 -10.25
N LYS A 375 -18.81 -4.39 -9.56
CA LYS A 375 -18.90 -3.06 -10.13
C LYS A 375 -17.54 -2.47 -10.52
N LEU A 376 -16.46 -2.79 -9.79
CA LEU A 376 -15.09 -2.42 -10.15
C LEU A 376 -14.73 -2.92 -11.56
N PHE A 377 -15.24 -4.09 -11.95
CA PHE A 377 -14.97 -4.70 -13.25
C PHE A 377 -15.93 -4.25 -14.37
N THR A 378 -17.00 -3.55 -14.04
CA THR A 378 -18.05 -3.16 -15.01
C THR A 378 -18.25 -1.65 -15.13
N ALA A 379 -17.82 -0.87 -14.14
CA ALA A 379 -17.93 0.59 -14.16
C ALA A 379 -16.89 1.22 -15.07
N ASP A 380 -17.18 2.42 -15.52
CA ASP A 380 -16.23 3.30 -16.16
C ASP A 380 -15.36 3.95 -15.07
N ILE A 381 -14.08 3.68 -15.07
CA ILE A 381 -13.17 4.12 -14.01
C ILE A 381 -12.04 4.92 -14.64
N ASP A 382 -11.82 6.09 -14.10
CA ASP A 382 -10.62 6.88 -14.33
C ASP A 382 -9.39 6.16 -13.73
N VAL A 383 -8.48 5.74 -14.61
CA VAL A 383 -7.29 4.95 -14.23
C VAL A 383 -6.39 5.74 -13.30
N ALA A 384 -6.27 7.05 -13.49
CA ALA A 384 -5.41 7.87 -12.65
C ALA A 384 -5.97 8.00 -11.22
N ARG A 385 -7.30 8.16 -11.08
CA ARG A 385 -7.97 8.14 -9.78
C ARG A 385 -7.88 6.77 -9.10
N LEU A 386 -7.89 5.69 -9.88
CA LEU A 386 -7.77 4.34 -9.34
C LEU A 386 -6.45 4.18 -8.58
N PHE A 387 -5.32 4.56 -9.19
CA PHE A 387 -4.01 4.45 -8.57
C PHE A 387 -3.86 5.31 -7.30
N ASP A 388 -4.34 6.56 -7.34
CA ASP A 388 -4.28 7.45 -6.17
C ASP A 388 -5.08 6.89 -4.98
N GLN A 389 -6.28 6.38 -5.24
CA GLN A 389 -7.15 5.92 -4.17
C GLN A 389 -6.82 4.51 -3.66
N LEU A 390 -6.21 3.65 -4.50
CA LEU A 390 -5.79 2.33 -4.08
C LEU A 390 -4.56 2.37 -3.18
N ARG A 391 -3.73 3.41 -3.27
CA ARG A 391 -2.53 3.54 -2.46
C ARG A 391 -2.83 3.47 -0.97
N ASP A 392 -3.73 4.31 -0.46
CA ASP A 392 -4.09 4.32 0.97
C ASP A 392 -4.69 2.98 1.42
N VAL A 393 -5.40 2.29 0.51
CA VAL A 393 -6.00 0.99 0.79
C VAL A 393 -4.95 -0.11 0.90
N VAL A 394 -3.91 -0.04 0.06
CA VAL A 394 -2.77 -0.97 0.09
C VAL A 394 -1.89 -0.69 1.31
N ASP A 395 -1.46 0.57 1.49
CA ASP A 395 -0.60 0.98 2.60
C ASP A 395 -1.28 0.78 3.96
N GLY A 396 -2.62 0.85 4.00
CA GLY A 396 -3.45 0.54 5.18
C GLY A 396 -3.78 -0.95 5.36
N ARG A 397 -3.32 -1.84 4.48
CA ARG A 397 -3.58 -3.29 4.49
C ARG A 397 -5.07 -3.66 4.39
N HIS A 398 -5.89 -2.79 3.78
CA HIS A 398 -7.33 -3.00 3.59
C HIS A 398 -7.65 -3.83 2.34
N LEU A 399 -6.70 -3.93 1.40
CA LEU A 399 -6.70 -4.82 0.24
C LEU A 399 -5.45 -5.68 0.29
N LEU A 400 -5.62 -7.00 0.29
CA LEU A 400 -4.52 -7.95 0.33
C LEU A 400 -4.69 -8.96 -0.80
N ILE A 401 -3.59 -9.25 -1.52
CA ILE A 401 -3.58 -10.20 -2.64
C ILE A 401 -2.42 -11.18 -2.47
N TRP A 402 -2.71 -12.45 -2.67
CA TRP A 402 -1.70 -13.50 -2.73
C TRP A 402 -1.92 -14.37 -3.96
N SER A 403 -0.84 -14.83 -4.59
CA SER A 403 -0.83 -15.74 -5.72
C SER A 403 0.07 -16.94 -5.48
N ALA A 404 -0.36 -18.12 -5.92
CA ALA A 404 0.45 -19.33 -5.94
C ALA A 404 1.54 -19.26 -7.04
N ASP A 405 1.34 -18.45 -8.08
CA ASP A 405 2.36 -18.13 -9.07
C ASP A 405 3.44 -17.23 -8.43
N THR A 406 4.68 -17.72 -8.42
CA THR A 406 5.78 -17.05 -7.71
C THR A 406 6.25 -15.76 -8.41
N ASP A 407 6.08 -15.64 -9.71
CA ASP A 407 6.48 -14.46 -10.46
C ASP A 407 5.47 -13.35 -10.20
N ARG A 408 4.18 -13.67 -10.27
CA ARG A 408 3.08 -12.78 -9.91
C ARG A 408 3.12 -12.38 -8.43
N GLN A 409 3.40 -13.33 -7.54
CA GLN A 409 3.53 -13.04 -6.11
C GLN A 409 4.64 -12.01 -5.83
N ARG A 410 5.78 -12.08 -6.53
CA ARG A 410 6.85 -11.07 -6.42
C ARG A 410 6.39 -9.68 -6.85
N VAL A 411 5.53 -9.58 -7.86
CA VAL A 411 4.94 -8.29 -8.26
C VAL A 411 4.05 -7.74 -7.15
N TRP A 412 3.19 -8.57 -6.53
CA TRP A 412 2.35 -8.16 -5.40
C TRP A 412 3.15 -7.75 -4.17
N GLU A 413 4.27 -8.42 -3.90
CA GLU A 413 5.18 -8.03 -2.81
C GLU A 413 5.85 -6.67 -3.08
N ARG A 414 6.27 -6.44 -4.32
CA ARG A 414 6.95 -5.19 -4.72
C ARG A 414 6.03 -3.96 -4.58
N VAL A 415 4.74 -4.12 -4.81
CA VAL A 415 3.75 -3.03 -4.66
C VAL A 415 3.06 -2.98 -3.30
N GLY A 416 3.47 -3.83 -2.36
CA GLY A 416 2.97 -3.82 -0.98
C GLY A 416 1.62 -4.50 -0.78
N VAL A 417 0.88 -4.86 -1.86
CA VAL A 417 -0.47 -5.43 -1.75
C VAL A 417 -0.49 -6.87 -1.22
N SER A 418 0.67 -7.53 -1.19
CA SER A 418 0.80 -8.89 -0.64
C SER A 418 0.63 -8.96 0.87
N GLY A 419 0.76 -7.85 1.59
CA GLY A 419 0.80 -7.84 3.05
C GLY A 419 1.96 -8.67 3.63
N ALA A 420 3.04 -8.84 2.87
CA ALA A 420 4.29 -9.40 3.36
C ALA A 420 4.93 -8.45 4.37
N LEU A 421 5.60 -9.01 5.37
CA LEU A 421 6.44 -8.23 6.28
C LEU A 421 7.90 -8.35 5.84
N ASP A 422 8.72 -7.34 6.11
CA ASP A 422 10.16 -7.36 5.90
C ASP A 422 10.93 -7.58 7.22
N ASP A 423 12.25 -7.64 7.15
CA ASP A 423 13.12 -7.87 8.31
C ASP A 423 13.32 -6.63 9.19
N ARG A 424 12.72 -5.48 8.83
CA ARG A 424 12.72 -4.21 9.59
C ARG A 424 11.36 -3.89 10.18
N THR A 425 10.37 -4.73 9.93
CA THR A 425 8.97 -4.47 10.30
C THR A 425 8.77 -4.49 11.81
N ILE A 426 8.03 -3.48 12.29
CA ILE A 426 7.30 -3.48 13.56
C ILE A 426 5.80 -3.47 13.23
N ALA A 427 5.08 -4.48 13.71
CA ALA A 427 3.62 -4.56 13.60
C ALA A 427 3.01 -4.92 14.95
N VAL A 428 2.00 -4.16 15.37
CA VAL A 428 1.25 -4.44 16.60
C VAL A 428 -0.14 -4.89 16.24
N SER A 429 -0.49 -6.11 16.58
CA SER A 429 -1.78 -6.69 16.25
C SER A 429 -2.57 -7.06 17.49
N LEU A 430 -3.89 -6.96 17.42
CA LEU A 430 -4.78 -7.35 18.49
C LEU A 430 -5.78 -8.39 17.96
N ILE A 431 -5.58 -9.64 18.35
CA ILE A 431 -6.40 -10.78 17.92
C ILE A 431 -7.55 -10.93 18.90
N ASN A 432 -8.76 -10.69 18.45
CA ASN A 432 -9.95 -10.87 19.26
C ASN A 432 -10.19 -12.37 19.54
N ARG A 433 -10.21 -12.72 20.82
CA ARG A 433 -10.50 -14.07 21.35
C ARG A 433 -11.87 -14.15 21.99
N GLY A 434 -12.55 -13.02 22.14
CA GLY A 434 -13.92 -12.95 22.58
C GLY A 434 -14.87 -13.24 21.40
N PRO A 435 -15.95 -14.01 21.61
CA PRO A 435 -16.99 -14.15 20.59
C PRO A 435 -17.89 -12.89 20.59
N ASN A 436 -17.33 -11.75 20.26
CA ASN A 436 -17.95 -10.42 20.31
C ASN A 436 -17.42 -9.52 19.17
N LYS A 437 -17.94 -8.28 19.07
CA LYS A 437 -17.58 -7.30 18.05
C LYS A 437 -16.97 -6.04 18.68
N LEU A 438 -16.14 -6.23 19.71
CA LEU A 438 -15.65 -5.12 20.53
C LEU A 438 -14.44 -4.39 19.95
N ASP A 439 -13.83 -4.89 18.87
CA ASP A 439 -12.74 -4.18 18.20
C ASP A 439 -13.18 -2.79 17.73
N TYR A 440 -14.42 -2.64 17.29
CA TYR A 440 -15.02 -1.36 16.90
C TYR A 440 -14.94 -0.29 18.03
N PHE A 441 -14.91 -0.71 19.30
CA PHE A 441 -14.84 0.16 20.47
C PHE A 441 -13.48 0.12 21.17
N THR A 442 -12.49 -0.62 20.63
CA THR A 442 -11.21 -0.84 21.28
C THR A 442 -10.13 -0.02 20.60
N ASN A 443 -9.58 0.96 21.31
CA ASN A 443 -8.50 1.81 20.82
C ASN A 443 -7.14 1.20 21.12
N LEU A 444 -6.21 1.33 20.17
CA LEU A 444 -4.83 0.90 20.28
C LEU A 444 -3.92 2.13 20.09
N ARG A 445 -2.98 2.33 21.03
CA ARG A 445 -1.97 3.39 20.97
C ARG A 445 -0.63 2.81 21.35
N THR A 446 0.34 2.91 20.46
CA THR A 446 1.71 2.43 20.67
C THR A 446 2.68 3.60 20.60
N GLU A 447 3.48 3.77 21.65
CA GLU A 447 4.60 4.68 21.71
C GLU A 447 5.88 3.90 21.51
N ILE A 448 6.74 4.39 20.61
CA ILE A 448 8.04 3.82 20.34
C ILE A 448 9.12 4.75 20.88
N ALA A 449 10.06 4.19 21.62
CA ALA A 449 11.21 4.91 22.15
C ALA A 449 12.48 4.08 21.93
N VAL A 450 13.57 4.76 21.57
CA VAL A 450 14.87 4.15 21.30
C VAL A 450 15.92 4.78 22.21
N VAL A 451 16.65 3.93 22.92
CA VAL A 451 17.81 4.35 23.74
C VAL A 451 19.06 3.65 23.21
N ARG A 452 20.04 4.42 22.79
CA ARG A 452 21.33 3.87 22.32
C ARG A 452 22.24 3.61 23.51
N GLU A 453 22.52 2.36 23.79
CA GLU A 453 23.45 1.91 24.83
C GLU A 453 24.74 1.38 24.17
N GLY A 454 25.73 2.24 23.99
CA GLY A 454 27.02 1.93 23.38
C GLY A 454 27.01 1.81 21.86
N ASP A 455 28.07 1.22 21.29
CA ASP A 455 28.34 1.25 19.84
C ASP A 455 27.68 0.10 19.04
N ARG A 456 27.06 -0.87 19.68
CA ARG A 456 26.59 -2.09 19.00
C ARG A 456 25.08 -2.26 18.93
N PHE A 457 24.37 -1.81 19.94
CA PHE A 457 22.94 -2.01 20.08
C PHE A 457 22.23 -0.75 20.56
N ALA A 458 20.97 -0.63 20.15
CA ALA A 458 19.98 0.28 20.70
C ALA A 458 18.87 -0.54 21.35
N THR A 459 18.41 -0.16 22.51
CA THR A 459 17.24 -0.76 23.16
C THR A 459 15.99 -0.04 22.68
N VAL A 460 15.09 -0.78 22.04
CA VAL A 460 13.78 -0.30 21.59
C VAL A 460 12.72 -0.70 22.60
N THR A 461 11.87 0.23 22.97
CA THR A 461 10.71 0.02 23.86
C THR A 461 9.43 0.39 23.13
N LEU A 462 8.50 -0.55 23.02
CA LEU A 462 7.15 -0.32 22.55
C LEU A 462 6.20 -0.31 23.75
N THR A 463 5.57 0.82 24.03
CA THR A 463 4.55 0.94 25.09
C THR A 463 3.18 1.00 24.45
N THR A 464 2.44 -0.09 24.51
CA THR A 464 1.12 -0.21 23.87
C THR A 464 0.01 -0.12 24.92
N THR A 465 -0.86 0.86 24.76
CA THR A 465 -2.08 1.06 25.54
C THR A 465 -3.29 0.60 24.75
N ILE A 466 -4.04 -0.34 25.32
CA ILE A 466 -5.29 -0.88 24.75
C ILE A 466 -6.43 -0.41 25.61
N THR A 467 -7.37 0.36 25.05
CA THR A 467 -8.48 0.95 25.80
C THR A 467 -9.82 0.43 25.29
N ASN A 468 -10.58 -0.24 26.13
CA ASN A 468 -11.92 -0.72 25.83
C ASN A 468 -12.96 0.37 26.14
N ARG A 469 -13.50 1.02 25.10
CA ARG A 469 -14.51 2.09 25.19
C ARG A 469 -15.93 1.59 24.87
N THR A 470 -16.21 0.31 25.05
CA THR A 470 -17.52 -0.27 24.74
C THR A 470 -18.62 0.45 25.53
N PRO A 471 -19.62 1.07 24.87
CA PRO A 471 -20.75 1.70 25.54
C PRO A 471 -21.62 0.67 26.30
N VAL A 472 -22.33 1.12 27.33
CA VAL A 472 -23.30 0.27 28.03
C VAL A 472 -24.54 0.08 27.17
N GLY A 473 -25.12 -1.14 27.21
CA GLY A 473 -26.38 -1.44 26.51
C GLY A 473 -26.23 -1.81 25.03
N GLN A 474 -25.05 -2.27 24.66
CA GLN A 474 -24.87 -2.85 23.32
C GLN A 474 -25.68 -4.15 23.18
N PRO A 475 -26.12 -4.50 21.97
CA PRO A 475 -26.75 -5.80 21.71
C PRO A 475 -25.87 -6.96 22.20
N GLN A 476 -26.47 -8.01 22.74
CA GLN A 476 -25.75 -9.20 23.25
C GLN A 476 -24.78 -9.80 22.21
N TYR A 477 -25.12 -9.74 20.93
CA TYR A 477 -24.26 -10.21 19.85
C TYR A 477 -22.99 -9.37 19.69
N VAL A 478 -23.03 -8.10 20.07
CA VAL A 478 -21.89 -7.18 20.06
C VAL A 478 -21.04 -7.35 21.31
N GLU A 479 -21.65 -7.28 22.49
CA GLU A 479 -20.91 -7.21 23.76
C GLU A 479 -20.74 -8.55 24.48
N GLY A 480 -21.43 -9.62 24.04
CA GLY A 480 -21.46 -10.90 24.74
C GLY A 480 -22.31 -10.83 26.03
N PRO A 481 -22.16 -11.81 26.93
CA PRO A 481 -21.51 -13.09 26.69
C PRO A 481 -22.34 -13.97 25.77
N VAL A 482 -21.69 -14.82 24.96
CA VAL A 482 -22.37 -15.93 24.33
C VAL A 482 -22.38 -17.13 25.29
N GLN A 483 -23.31 -18.06 25.07
CA GLN A 483 -23.44 -19.25 25.90
C GLN A 483 -22.11 -20.04 25.93
N GLY A 484 -21.63 -20.35 27.14
CA GLY A 484 -20.36 -21.04 27.37
C GLY A 484 -19.11 -20.16 27.39
N SER A 485 -19.24 -18.85 27.15
CA SER A 485 -18.13 -17.90 27.29
C SER A 485 -17.84 -17.59 28.75
N ILE A 486 -16.55 -17.54 29.12
CA ILE A 486 -16.07 -17.06 30.42
C ILE A 486 -15.82 -15.54 30.43
N THR A 487 -15.91 -14.87 29.26
CA THR A 487 -15.67 -13.43 29.13
C THR A 487 -16.92 -12.68 29.53
N PRO A 488 -16.87 -11.74 30.50
CA PRO A 488 -18.03 -10.92 30.88
C PRO A 488 -18.54 -10.06 29.71
N ALA A 489 -19.83 -9.67 29.77
CA ALA A 489 -20.41 -8.77 28.78
C ALA A 489 -19.64 -7.44 28.73
N GLY A 490 -19.27 -7.02 27.52
CA GLY A 490 -18.53 -5.78 27.28
C GLY A 490 -17.06 -5.82 27.67
N ALA A 491 -16.54 -6.93 28.20
CA ALA A 491 -15.11 -7.11 28.40
C ALA A 491 -14.44 -7.59 27.12
N TYR A 492 -13.32 -6.97 26.74
CA TYR A 492 -12.50 -7.36 25.62
C TYR A 492 -11.49 -8.42 26.05
N ARG A 493 -11.49 -9.57 25.40
CA ARG A 493 -10.48 -10.61 25.56
C ARG A 493 -9.76 -10.83 24.25
N GLY A 494 -8.43 -10.74 24.26
CA GLY A 494 -7.63 -10.89 23.04
C GLY A 494 -6.21 -11.34 23.34
N ILE A 495 -5.44 -11.52 22.27
CA ILE A 495 -3.99 -11.65 22.31
C ILE A 495 -3.43 -10.42 21.61
N VAL A 496 -2.62 -9.63 22.33
CA VAL A 496 -1.81 -8.59 21.70
C VAL A 496 -0.51 -9.20 21.27
N THR A 497 -0.10 -8.94 20.02
CA THR A 497 1.12 -9.47 19.42
C THR A 497 1.96 -8.37 18.83
N PHE A 498 3.27 -8.57 18.89
CA PHE A 498 4.28 -7.66 18.38
C PHE A 498 5.19 -8.45 17.46
N ASN A 499 5.13 -8.14 16.16
CA ASN A 499 6.18 -8.54 15.25
C ASN A 499 7.26 -7.46 15.29
N VAL A 500 8.50 -7.86 15.54
CA VAL A 500 9.66 -6.96 15.63
C VAL A 500 10.72 -7.40 14.62
N PRO A 501 11.69 -6.55 14.26
CA PRO A 501 12.72 -6.87 13.28
C PRO A 501 13.36 -8.24 13.52
N GLY A 502 13.63 -9.00 12.45
CA GLY A 502 14.25 -10.32 12.56
C GLY A 502 15.62 -10.30 13.23
N ALA A 503 16.34 -9.18 13.13
CA ALA A 503 17.62 -8.95 13.79
C ALA A 503 17.52 -8.62 15.29
N ALA A 504 16.30 -8.43 15.84
CA ALA A 504 16.08 -8.13 17.24
C ALA A 504 16.49 -9.31 18.14
N ILE A 505 17.14 -8.99 19.25
CA ILE A 505 17.53 -9.96 20.29
C ILE A 505 16.96 -9.52 21.64
N ASN A 506 16.99 -10.40 22.63
CA ASN A 506 16.49 -10.15 23.99
C ASN A 506 15.03 -9.64 24.01
N VAL A 507 14.19 -10.15 23.09
CA VAL A 507 12.79 -9.73 22.97
C VAL A 507 11.99 -10.25 24.16
N SER A 508 11.35 -9.34 24.89
CA SER A 508 10.57 -9.65 26.09
C SER A 508 9.33 -8.77 26.21
N ILE A 509 8.35 -9.24 26.97
CA ILE A 509 7.22 -8.43 27.46
C ILE A 509 7.41 -8.24 28.97
N ASP A 510 7.36 -6.99 29.44
CA ASP A 510 7.53 -6.69 30.87
C ASP A 510 6.43 -7.38 31.70
N ASP A 511 6.82 -7.93 32.85
CA ASP A 511 5.93 -8.61 33.80
C ASP A 511 5.14 -9.82 33.25
N VAL A 512 5.64 -10.44 32.14
CA VAL A 512 5.03 -11.63 31.54
C VAL A 512 6.07 -12.73 31.38
N ASP A 513 5.93 -13.80 32.18
CA ASP A 513 6.82 -14.97 32.14
C ASP A 513 6.35 -16.01 31.10
N ASP A 514 5.03 -16.14 30.88
CA ASP A 514 4.45 -17.14 29.96
C ASP A 514 3.82 -16.44 28.74
N LEU A 515 4.56 -16.41 27.65
CA LEU A 515 4.13 -15.79 26.40
C LEU A 515 3.17 -16.71 25.65
N SER A 516 2.03 -16.18 25.19
CA SER A 516 1.06 -16.92 24.37
C SER A 516 1.65 -17.31 23.01
N VAL A 517 2.54 -16.48 22.47
CA VAL A 517 3.30 -16.72 21.24
C VAL A 517 4.69 -16.11 21.38
N ALA A 518 5.72 -16.83 20.93
CA ALA A 518 7.09 -16.32 20.88
C ALA A 518 7.93 -17.07 19.86
N GLY A 519 8.81 -16.36 19.15
CA GLY A 519 9.83 -16.94 18.28
C GLY A 519 9.89 -16.31 16.89
N PRO A 520 10.64 -16.94 15.95
CA PRO A 520 10.68 -16.51 14.55
C PRO A 520 9.28 -16.55 13.91
N ASP A 521 8.97 -15.56 13.08
CA ASP A 521 7.74 -15.48 12.27
C ASP A 521 8.11 -14.88 10.90
N GLY A 522 8.66 -15.71 10.01
CA GLY A 522 9.23 -15.30 8.73
C GLY A 522 10.43 -14.38 8.90
N PRO A 523 10.43 -13.21 8.24
CA PRO A 523 11.52 -12.23 8.35
C PRO A 523 11.55 -11.50 9.70
N THR A 524 10.50 -11.64 10.52
CA THR A 524 10.34 -10.98 11.82
C THR A 524 10.49 -11.97 12.98
N ARG A 525 10.38 -11.46 14.19
CA ARG A 525 10.17 -12.24 15.41
C ARG A 525 8.87 -11.78 16.05
N VAL A 526 8.06 -12.72 16.53
CA VAL A 526 6.81 -12.42 17.22
C VAL A 526 6.90 -12.72 18.70
N VAL A 527 6.31 -11.84 19.51
CA VAL A 527 5.95 -12.08 20.91
C VAL A 527 4.53 -11.61 21.17
N GLY A 528 3.82 -12.28 22.08
CA GLY A 528 2.46 -11.87 22.40
C GLY A 528 1.94 -12.46 23.69
N THR A 529 0.94 -11.79 24.28
CA THR A 529 0.32 -12.18 25.54
C THR A 529 -1.19 -11.99 25.51
N GLU A 530 -1.93 -12.75 26.32
CA GLU A 530 -3.38 -12.55 26.50
C GLU A 530 -3.65 -11.29 27.29
N VAL A 531 -4.73 -10.60 26.91
CA VAL A 531 -5.27 -9.45 27.64
C VAL A 531 -6.77 -9.66 27.89
N LEU A 532 -7.22 -9.25 29.08
CA LEU A 532 -8.64 -9.13 29.43
C LEU A 532 -8.87 -7.72 29.95
N ILE A 533 -9.67 -6.94 29.23
CA ILE A 533 -9.87 -5.52 29.50
C ILE A 533 -11.35 -5.28 29.75
N GLU A 534 -11.69 -4.94 30.98
CA GLU A 534 -13.06 -4.62 31.35
C GLU A 534 -13.57 -3.38 30.61
N ARG A 535 -14.87 -3.26 30.50
CA ARG A 535 -15.53 -2.08 29.92
C ARG A 535 -15.04 -0.78 30.60
N GLY A 536 -14.61 0.19 29.79
CA GLY A 536 -14.13 1.49 30.26
C GLY A 536 -12.72 1.47 30.83
N SER A 537 -12.04 0.34 30.81
CA SER A 537 -10.68 0.17 31.34
C SER A 537 -9.63 0.13 30.23
N SER A 538 -8.37 0.21 30.63
CA SER A 538 -7.21 0.08 29.74
C SER A 538 -6.22 -0.94 30.29
N ALA A 539 -5.50 -1.60 29.39
CA ALA A 539 -4.32 -2.40 29.67
C ALA A 539 -3.10 -1.75 28.99
N VAL A 540 -1.94 -1.85 29.63
CA VAL A 540 -0.67 -1.41 29.07
C VAL A 540 0.23 -2.64 28.93
N VAL A 541 0.83 -2.82 27.75
CA VAL A 541 1.79 -3.88 27.47
C VAL A 541 3.07 -3.23 26.96
N ILE A 542 4.19 -3.58 27.58
CA ILE A 542 5.50 -3.02 27.24
C ILE A 542 6.38 -4.14 26.67
N VAL A 543 6.83 -3.94 25.45
CA VAL A 543 7.79 -4.84 24.79
C VAL A 543 9.15 -4.18 24.71
N ARG A 544 10.20 -4.94 25.04
CA ARG A 544 11.59 -4.48 24.92
C ARG A 544 12.38 -5.44 24.05
N PHE A 545 13.28 -4.88 23.25
CA PHE A 545 14.24 -5.66 22.49
C PHE A 545 15.48 -4.83 22.16
N ASP A 546 16.59 -5.52 21.92
CA ASP A 546 17.82 -4.89 21.48
C ASP A 546 17.94 -5.02 19.96
N LEU A 547 18.22 -3.89 19.30
CA LEU A 547 18.36 -3.78 17.86
C LEU A 547 19.83 -3.45 17.50
N PRO A 548 20.49 -4.21 16.60
CA PRO A 548 21.84 -3.86 16.17
C PRO A 548 21.88 -2.46 15.51
N ASN A 549 22.89 -1.66 15.85
CA ASN A 549 23.03 -0.26 15.34
C ASN A 549 23.18 -0.17 13.81
N ARG A 550 23.41 -1.30 13.11
CA ARG A 550 23.38 -1.34 11.64
C ARG A 550 21.97 -1.24 11.05
N VAL A 551 20.93 -1.45 11.85
CA VAL A 551 19.55 -1.22 11.46
C VAL A 551 19.27 0.25 11.71
N THR A 552 19.11 1.02 10.65
CA THR A 552 18.93 2.48 10.69
C THR A 552 17.51 2.91 10.39
N GLU A 553 16.70 1.98 9.89
CA GLU A 553 15.31 2.20 9.49
C GLU A 553 14.40 1.12 10.04
N LEU A 554 13.19 1.47 10.37
CA LEU A 554 12.11 0.57 10.76
C LEU A 554 10.88 0.84 9.92
N THR A 555 10.15 -0.22 9.55
CA THR A 555 8.87 -0.13 8.87
C THR A 555 7.75 -0.37 9.89
N LEU A 556 6.91 0.63 10.12
CA LEU A 556 5.73 0.50 10.98
C LEU A 556 4.55 0.04 10.12
N GLU A 557 4.08 -1.17 10.35
CA GLU A 557 2.99 -1.76 9.58
C GLU A 557 1.66 -1.69 10.34
N PRO A 558 0.59 -1.13 9.72
CA PRO A 558 -0.73 -1.07 10.34
C PRO A 558 -1.37 -2.46 10.39
N SER A 559 -2.32 -2.63 11.28
CA SER A 559 -3.11 -3.85 11.43
C SER A 559 -4.48 -3.81 10.72
N ALA A 560 -4.72 -2.83 9.86
CA ALA A 560 -6.00 -2.58 9.15
C ALA A 560 -7.20 -2.44 10.11
N ARG A 561 -7.00 -2.01 11.33
CA ARG A 561 -8.05 -1.99 12.36
C ARG A 561 -8.91 -0.72 12.33
N PHE A 562 -10.09 -0.85 12.91
CA PHE A 562 -10.95 0.28 13.27
C PHE A 562 -11.37 0.16 14.74
N PRO A 563 -11.25 1.23 15.56
CA PRO A 563 -10.66 2.55 15.25
C PRO A 563 -9.19 2.43 14.83
N ILE A 564 -8.77 3.32 13.93
CA ILE A 564 -7.39 3.38 13.45
C ILE A 564 -6.44 3.51 14.66
N GLU A 565 -5.39 2.73 14.66
CA GLU A 565 -4.35 2.76 15.69
C GLU A 565 -3.60 4.09 15.68
N THR A 566 -3.00 4.41 16.82
CA THR A 566 -2.20 5.62 16.98
C THR A 566 -0.77 5.23 17.30
N TRP A 567 0.15 5.64 16.46
CA TRP A 567 1.58 5.59 16.73
C TRP A 567 2.04 6.90 17.36
N VAL A 568 2.99 6.82 18.29
CA VAL A 568 3.67 7.98 18.88
C VAL A 568 5.16 7.83 18.64
N ILE A 569 5.70 8.73 17.84
CA ILE A 569 7.05 8.71 17.31
C ILE A 569 7.69 10.06 17.66
N GLY A 570 8.81 10.04 18.40
CA GLY A 570 9.46 11.29 18.82
C GLY A 570 8.56 12.25 19.63
N GLY A 571 7.50 11.71 20.26
CA GLY A 571 6.48 12.50 21.00
C GLY A 571 5.32 13.00 20.13
N GLU A 572 5.36 12.81 18.81
CA GLU A 572 4.28 13.18 17.89
C GLU A 572 3.32 12.01 17.67
N SER A 573 2.02 12.28 17.63
CA SER A 573 0.98 11.28 17.39
C SER A 573 0.64 11.22 15.91
N ARG A 574 0.73 10.02 15.30
CA ARG A 574 0.34 9.70 13.92
C ARG A 574 -0.85 8.74 13.93
N ARG A 575 -1.84 9.01 13.12
CA ARG A 575 -3.11 8.27 13.10
C ARG A 575 -3.71 8.21 11.69
N ASP A 576 -2.90 7.89 10.70
CA ASP A 576 -3.35 7.71 9.32
C ASP A 576 -3.68 6.24 8.99
N GLY A 577 -3.09 5.30 9.74
CA GLY A 577 -3.28 3.87 9.52
C GLY A 577 -2.57 3.36 8.28
N LEU A 578 -1.51 4.04 7.86
CA LEU A 578 -0.70 3.69 6.70
C LEU A 578 0.65 3.10 7.13
N SER A 579 1.24 2.30 6.26
CA SER A 579 2.61 1.81 6.43
C SER A 579 3.61 2.99 6.33
N GLU A 580 4.55 3.04 7.26
CA GLU A 580 5.51 4.14 7.35
C GLU A 580 6.92 3.63 7.65
N THR A 581 7.91 4.13 6.89
CA THR A 581 9.33 3.92 7.21
C THR A 581 9.85 5.10 8.04
N VAL A 582 10.43 4.79 9.20
CA VAL A 582 10.98 5.78 10.14
C VAL A 582 12.46 5.53 10.37
N LEU A 583 13.24 6.60 10.54
CA LEU A 583 14.65 6.49 10.90
C LEU A 583 14.78 6.20 12.41
N VAL A 584 15.63 5.24 12.76
CA VAL A 584 15.92 4.91 14.18
C VAL A 584 16.52 6.12 14.94
N SER A 585 17.09 7.09 14.22
CA SER A 585 17.60 8.34 14.80
C SER A 585 16.51 9.36 15.17
N GLU A 586 15.29 9.17 14.68
CA GLU A 586 14.14 10.05 14.94
C GLU A 586 13.27 9.54 16.12
N LEU A 587 13.57 8.32 16.59
CA LEU A 587 12.89 7.64 17.68
C LEU A 587 13.60 7.89 19.01
#